data_d78723ced6623ce18efaf9c17e5dd338
#
_entry.id   d78723ced6623ce18efaf9c17e5dd338
#
_cell.length_a   1.000
_cell.length_b   1.000
_cell.length_c   1.000
_cell.angle_alpha   90.00
_cell.angle_beta   90.00
_cell.angle_gamma   90.00
#
_symmetry.space_group_name_H-M   'P 1'
#
loop_
_entity.id
_entity.type
_entity.pdbx_description
1 polymer ?
#
loop_
_entity_poly.entity_id
_entity_poly.type
_entity_poly.pdbx_seq_one_letter_code
_entity_poly.pdbx_strand_id
1 'polypeptide(L)'
;MNNQKPESHLTLHERMRVLSEGTRYDSCNQTAVCHAFGPDGRCIQLYKTLLTNSCAGECAYCPNRSTRRTLRASLTPQEIAKITWSFYRKNAVEGLFLSSGIIGDAEKTSLQQLEVAELLRGSGFTGYIHIRVMPGTPKYLLEQIADHANKFGVNAETTSALNYSEICPNFDYNNDVLTRLQWTRDLIKKKEVKQDIQGKLSVQMIRSSLLVRFWNRTVTLSGQFMDL
;
A
#
# COMPACT_ATOMS: atom_id res chain seq x y z
N MET A 1 3.07 -13.48 -25.48
CA MET A 1 3.99 -12.46 -26.04
C MET A 1 3.72 -11.16 -25.30
N ASN A 2 4.67 -10.76 -24.46
CA ASN A 2 4.52 -9.61 -23.53
C ASN A 2 4.72 -8.30 -24.29
N ASN A 3 3.65 -7.69 -24.76
CA ASN A 3 3.67 -6.48 -25.59
C ASN A 3 3.63 -5.21 -24.72
N GLN A 4 4.53 -5.14 -23.73
CA GLN A 4 4.71 -3.95 -22.89
C GLN A 4 5.62 -2.96 -23.64
N LYS A 5 5.15 -1.71 -23.81
CA LYS A 5 6.02 -0.64 -24.34
C LYS A 5 7.20 -0.44 -23.37
N PRO A 6 8.44 -0.34 -23.91
CA PRO A 6 9.64 -0.25 -23.08
C PRO A 6 9.66 1.07 -22.27
N GLU A 7 9.99 0.95 -20.97
CA GLU A 7 10.16 2.06 -20.00
C GLU A 7 11.32 3.02 -20.36
N SER A 8 12.17 2.66 -21.31
CA SER A 8 13.52 3.20 -21.51
C SER A 8 13.61 4.65 -22.00
N HIS A 9 12.50 5.37 -22.18
CA HIS A 9 12.51 6.73 -22.72
C HIS A 9 11.80 7.78 -21.84
N LEU A 10 11.28 7.39 -20.66
CA LEU A 10 10.58 8.33 -19.79
C LEU A 10 11.55 9.05 -18.84
N THR A 11 11.48 10.36 -18.81
CA THR A 11 12.14 11.18 -17.79
C THR A 11 11.59 10.87 -16.40
N LEU A 12 12.33 11.22 -15.35
CA LEU A 12 11.86 11.04 -13.96
C LEU A 12 10.48 11.69 -13.74
N HIS A 13 10.27 12.89 -14.26
CA HIS A 13 8.99 13.60 -14.12
C HIS A 13 7.83 12.87 -14.80
N GLU A 14 8.05 12.32 -16.00
CA GLU A 14 7.04 11.54 -16.72
C GLU A 14 6.72 10.24 -15.97
N ARG A 15 7.73 9.53 -15.43
CA ARG A 15 7.52 8.33 -14.61
C ARG A 15 6.70 8.65 -13.35
N MET A 16 7.02 9.73 -12.66
CA MET A 16 6.25 10.19 -11.49
C MET A 16 4.79 10.47 -11.88
N ARG A 17 4.54 11.13 -13.01
CA ARG A 17 3.18 11.41 -13.50
C ARG A 17 2.41 10.12 -13.78
N VAL A 18 3.00 9.18 -14.50
CA VAL A 18 2.38 7.88 -14.82
C VAL A 18 2.02 7.11 -13.54
N LEU A 19 2.91 7.11 -12.54
CA LEU A 19 2.67 6.39 -11.28
C LEU A 19 1.64 7.09 -10.39
N SER A 20 1.57 8.41 -10.40
CA SER A 20 0.53 9.16 -9.67
C SER A 20 -0.85 9.04 -10.33
N GLU A 21 -0.93 9.00 -11.66
CA GLU A 21 -2.19 8.71 -12.37
C GLU A 21 -2.77 7.35 -12.00
N GLY A 22 -1.91 6.34 -11.80
CA GLY A 22 -2.32 5.01 -11.32
C GLY A 22 -2.93 5.00 -9.92
N THR A 23 -2.73 6.08 -9.14
CA THR A 23 -3.26 6.23 -7.78
C THR A 23 -4.41 7.24 -7.68
N ARG A 24 -4.82 7.88 -8.78
CA ARG A 24 -5.73 9.04 -8.78
C ARG A 24 -7.14 8.73 -8.27
N TYR A 25 -7.60 7.49 -8.41
CA TYR A 25 -8.91 7.07 -7.91
C TYR A 25 -8.98 6.96 -6.39
N ASP A 26 -7.81 6.91 -5.74
CA ASP A 26 -7.67 6.86 -4.28
C ASP A 26 -7.19 8.20 -3.69
N SER A 27 -7.03 9.24 -4.50
CA SER A 27 -6.51 10.54 -4.05
C SER A 27 -7.60 11.61 -4.04
N CYS A 28 -7.59 12.47 -3.03
CA CYS A 28 -8.66 13.46 -2.82
C CYS A 28 -8.70 14.57 -3.86
N ASN A 29 -7.63 14.83 -4.65
CA ASN A 29 -7.54 16.01 -5.51
C ASN A 29 -6.76 15.79 -6.83
N GLN A 30 -6.76 14.63 -7.45
CA GLN A 30 -6.04 14.35 -8.70
C GLN A 30 -4.52 14.69 -8.66
N THR A 31 -3.97 14.97 -7.49
CA THR A 31 -2.56 15.24 -7.23
C THR A 31 -1.91 14.00 -6.63
N ALA A 32 -0.59 13.93 -6.66
CA ALA A 32 0.18 12.87 -5.97
C ALA A 32 0.10 12.95 -4.43
N VAL A 33 -0.74 13.83 -3.89
CA VAL A 33 -0.96 14.02 -2.45
C VAL A 33 -2.29 13.39 -2.05
N CYS A 34 -2.24 12.47 -1.09
CA CYS A 34 -3.44 11.91 -0.45
C CYS A 34 -3.50 12.32 1.02
N HIS A 35 -4.69 12.24 1.57
CA HIS A 35 -4.95 12.53 2.97
C HIS A 35 -5.20 11.25 3.74
N ALA A 36 -4.49 11.06 4.85
CA ALA A 36 -4.74 9.99 5.80
C ALA A 36 -5.16 10.61 7.13
N PHE A 37 -6.08 9.97 7.83
CA PHE A 37 -6.45 10.42 9.17
C PHE A 37 -5.59 9.70 10.21
N GLY A 38 -5.03 10.50 11.10
CA GLY A 38 -4.37 10.05 12.29
C GLY A 38 -5.36 9.48 13.33
N PRO A 39 -4.92 8.76 14.42
CA PRO A 39 -5.80 8.29 15.48
C PRO A 39 -6.42 9.44 16.28
N ASP A 40 -5.71 10.56 16.32
CA ASP A 40 -6.13 11.85 16.88
C ASP A 40 -7.15 12.59 16.00
N GLY A 41 -7.56 12.01 14.85
CA GLY A 41 -8.42 12.63 13.85
C GLY A 41 -7.73 13.67 12.98
N ARG A 42 -6.43 13.94 13.19
CA ARG A 42 -5.67 14.90 12.36
C ARG A 42 -5.49 14.37 10.95
N CYS A 43 -5.71 15.24 9.97
CA CYS A 43 -5.44 14.94 8.57
C CYS A 43 -3.92 15.03 8.33
N ILE A 44 -3.34 13.96 7.76
CA ILE A 44 -1.93 13.85 7.41
C ILE A 44 -1.82 13.86 5.89
N GLN A 45 -1.04 14.77 5.34
CA GLN A 45 -0.79 14.87 3.90
C GLN A 45 0.36 13.94 3.51
N LEU A 46 0.11 12.99 2.60
CA LEU A 46 1.09 12.00 2.18
C LEU A 46 1.38 12.12 0.67
N TYR A 47 2.65 12.07 0.30
CA TYR A 47 3.04 11.77 -1.07
C TYR A 47 2.63 10.34 -1.40
N LYS A 48 1.68 10.16 -2.32
CA LYS A 48 1.20 8.86 -2.73
C LYS A 48 1.81 8.47 -4.08
N THR A 49 2.45 7.32 -4.11
CA THR A 49 3.06 6.79 -5.34
C THR A 49 3.05 5.27 -5.36
N LEU A 50 3.22 4.73 -6.56
CA LEU A 50 3.60 3.34 -6.75
C LEU A 50 5.11 3.26 -6.93
N LEU A 51 5.73 2.18 -6.44
CA LEU A 51 7.09 1.80 -6.80
C LEU A 51 7.14 1.47 -8.30
N THR A 52 6.14 0.72 -8.77
CA THR A 52 5.90 0.44 -10.18
C THR A 52 4.41 0.22 -10.45
N ASN A 53 3.96 0.50 -11.66
CA ASN A 53 2.65 0.07 -12.16
C ASN A 53 2.75 -1.18 -13.07
N SER A 54 3.94 -1.75 -13.26
CA SER A 54 4.10 -3.08 -13.85
C SER A 54 3.65 -4.12 -12.82
N CYS A 55 2.76 -5.03 -13.20
CA CYS A 55 2.19 -5.99 -12.28
C CYS A 55 2.00 -7.34 -12.97
N ALA A 56 2.35 -8.43 -12.27
CA ALA A 56 2.08 -9.80 -12.71
C ALA A 56 0.63 -10.24 -12.40
N GLY A 57 -0.08 -9.50 -11.55
CA GLY A 57 -1.46 -9.81 -11.15
C GLY A 57 -2.50 -9.43 -12.22
N GLU A 58 -3.63 -10.13 -12.19
CA GLU A 58 -4.76 -9.97 -13.12
C GLU A 58 -6.03 -9.49 -12.43
N CYS A 59 -5.91 -8.77 -11.32
CA CYS A 59 -7.05 -8.28 -10.56
C CYS A 59 -8.02 -7.50 -11.47
N ALA A 60 -9.27 -7.96 -11.56
CA ALA A 60 -10.24 -7.51 -12.57
C ALA A 60 -10.51 -6.00 -12.53
N TYR A 61 -10.52 -5.40 -11.33
CA TYR A 61 -10.76 -3.97 -11.12
C TYR A 61 -9.51 -3.10 -11.35
N CYS A 62 -8.29 -3.72 -11.35
CA CYS A 62 -7.04 -2.96 -11.32
C CYS A 62 -6.68 -2.40 -12.70
N PRO A 63 -6.42 -1.09 -12.84
CA PRO A 63 -5.95 -0.50 -14.09
C PRO A 63 -4.54 -0.98 -14.48
N ASN A 64 -3.79 -1.52 -13.51
CA ASN A 64 -2.40 -1.97 -13.68
C ASN A 64 -2.26 -3.48 -13.89
N ARG A 65 -3.37 -4.22 -14.04
CA ARG A 65 -3.30 -5.68 -14.28
C ARG A 65 -2.44 -6.01 -15.49
N SER A 66 -1.82 -7.20 -15.48
CA SER A 66 -0.88 -7.66 -16.51
C SER A 66 -1.46 -7.64 -17.92
N THR A 67 -2.75 -7.97 -18.06
CA THR A 67 -3.45 -8.07 -19.35
C THR A 67 -3.85 -6.72 -19.95
N ARG A 68 -3.73 -5.61 -19.19
CA ARG A 68 -4.11 -4.28 -19.67
C ARG A 68 -2.94 -3.55 -20.31
N ARG A 69 -3.17 -2.99 -21.50
CA ARG A 69 -2.20 -2.13 -22.21
C ARG A 69 -2.22 -0.73 -21.58
N THR A 70 -1.35 -0.50 -20.61
CA THR A 70 -1.12 0.81 -20.00
C THR A 70 0.34 1.17 -20.12
N LEU A 71 0.65 2.46 -20.17
CA LEU A 71 2.03 2.92 -20.07
C LEU A 71 2.63 2.48 -18.74
N ARG A 72 3.74 1.77 -18.77
CA ARG A 72 4.42 1.26 -17.58
C ARG A 72 5.54 2.18 -17.16
N ALA A 73 5.72 2.33 -15.88
CA ALA A 73 6.80 3.10 -15.27
C ALA A 73 7.19 2.49 -13.93
N SER A 74 8.44 2.72 -13.55
CA SER A 74 8.97 2.32 -12.24
C SER A 74 9.87 3.42 -11.70
N LEU A 75 9.94 3.53 -10.38
CA LEU A 75 10.91 4.34 -9.66
C LEU A 75 11.79 3.42 -8.83
N THR A 76 13.07 3.74 -8.75
CA THR A 76 13.96 3.03 -7.84
C THR A 76 13.66 3.41 -6.38
N PRO A 77 14.01 2.56 -5.39
CA PRO A 77 13.90 2.92 -3.99
C PRO A 77 14.59 4.25 -3.65
N GLN A 78 15.76 4.50 -4.23
CA GLN A 78 16.55 5.73 -4.05
C GLN A 78 15.81 6.96 -4.60
N GLU A 79 15.17 6.84 -5.78
CA GLU A 79 14.39 7.93 -6.37
C GLU A 79 13.19 8.27 -5.48
N ILE A 80 12.43 7.27 -5.01
CA ILE A 80 11.27 7.48 -4.13
C ILE A 80 11.69 8.14 -2.82
N ALA A 81 12.76 7.63 -2.19
CA ALA A 81 13.28 8.21 -0.96
C ALA A 81 13.70 9.68 -1.15
N LYS A 82 14.43 9.99 -2.23
CA LYS A 82 14.88 11.35 -2.56
C LYS A 82 13.71 12.30 -2.83
N ILE A 83 12.70 11.87 -3.59
CA ILE A 83 11.51 12.66 -3.92
C ILE A 83 10.72 12.93 -2.63
N THR A 84 10.45 11.90 -1.85
CA THR A 84 9.72 12.01 -0.58
C THR A 84 10.42 12.98 0.38
N TRP A 85 11.73 12.83 0.53
CA TRP A 85 12.53 13.71 1.37
C TRP A 85 12.50 15.16 0.90
N SER A 86 12.57 15.39 -0.42
CA SER A 86 12.47 16.73 -1.01
C SER A 86 11.13 17.40 -0.72
N PHE A 87 10.01 16.68 -0.86
CA PHE A 87 8.68 17.20 -0.57
C PHE A 87 8.47 17.46 0.93
N TYR A 88 8.95 16.57 1.77
CA TYR A 88 8.89 16.69 3.21
C TYR A 88 9.65 17.93 3.70
N ARG A 89 10.87 18.16 3.23
CA ARG A 89 11.68 19.35 3.59
C ARG A 89 11.06 20.67 3.15
N LYS A 90 10.24 20.65 2.10
CA LYS A 90 9.49 21.81 1.60
C LYS A 90 8.15 21.99 2.31
N ASN A 91 7.85 21.18 3.31
CA ASN A 91 6.55 21.13 3.97
C ASN A 91 5.36 20.89 3.01
N ALA A 92 5.61 20.28 1.83
CA ALA A 92 4.57 19.95 0.88
C ALA A 92 3.80 18.68 1.28
N VAL A 93 4.45 17.79 2.05
CA VAL A 93 3.84 16.57 2.58
C VAL A 93 4.41 16.27 3.97
N GLU A 94 3.65 15.50 4.76
CA GLU A 94 4.05 15.03 6.09
C GLU A 94 4.59 13.60 6.06
N GLY A 95 4.48 12.91 4.91
CA GLY A 95 4.93 11.53 4.79
C GLY A 95 4.76 10.93 3.41
N LEU A 96 4.93 9.60 3.37
CA LEU A 96 4.85 8.77 2.18
C LEU A 96 3.72 7.74 2.32
N PHE A 97 2.93 7.55 1.26
CA PHE A 97 2.12 6.36 1.05
C PHE A 97 2.67 5.60 -0.16
N LEU A 98 3.27 4.47 0.10
CA LEU A 98 3.89 3.62 -0.92
C LEU A 98 3.05 2.36 -1.17
N SER A 99 2.68 2.15 -2.42
CA SER A 99 2.12 0.90 -2.93
C SER A 99 2.94 0.42 -4.13
N SER A 100 2.55 -0.68 -4.76
CA SER A 100 3.24 -1.20 -5.94
C SER A 100 2.35 -2.12 -6.77
N GLY A 101 2.70 -2.30 -8.04
CA GLY A 101 2.42 -3.54 -8.74
C GLY A 101 3.42 -4.62 -8.30
N ILE A 102 3.15 -5.89 -8.60
CA ILE A 102 4.03 -7.01 -8.26
C ILE A 102 4.99 -7.29 -9.42
N ILE A 103 6.30 -7.10 -9.17
CA ILE A 103 7.37 -7.35 -10.13
C ILE A 103 7.98 -8.72 -9.85
N GLY A 104 7.66 -9.70 -10.68
CA GLY A 104 8.08 -11.07 -10.48
C GLY A 104 7.26 -11.74 -9.39
N ASP A 105 7.61 -11.51 -8.13
CA ASP A 105 6.91 -12.03 -6.96
C ASP A 105 6.69 -10.97 -5.86
N ALA A 106 5.93 -11.35 -4.84
CA ALA A 106 5.60 -10.47 -3.72
C ALA A 106 6.83 -10.18 -2.84
N GLU A 107 7.74 -11.13 -2.70
CA GLU A 107 8.95 -11.01 -1.87
C GLU A 107 9.88 -9.94 -2.43
N LYS A 108 10.23 -10.05 -3.72
CA LYS A 108 11.09 -9.09 -4.43
C LYS A 108 10.50 -7.68 -4.38
N THR A 109 9.20 -7.56 -4.60
CA THR A 109 8.52 -6.26 -4.56
C THR A 109 8.55 -5.66 -3.15
N SER A 110 8.30 -6.47 -2.12
CA SER A 110 8.28 -6.02 -0.73
C SER A 110 9.67 -5.69 -0.21
N LEU A 111 10.73 -6.36 -0.68
CA LEU A 111 12.12 -5.99 -0.42
C LEU A 111 12.43 -4.56 -0.91
N GLN A 112 11.99 -4.22 -2.11
CA GLN A 112 12.18 -2.86 -2.62
C GLN A 112 11.35 -1.81 -1.84
N GLN A 113 10.14 -2.18 -1.38
CA GLN A 113 9.35 -1.29 -0.52
C GLN A 113 10.02 -1.09 0.86
N LEU A 114 10.61 -2.13 1.42
CA LEU A 114 11.39 -2.06 2.65
C LEU A 114 12.61 -1.15 2.47
N GLU A 115 13.36 -1.31 1.39
CA GLU A 115 14.53 -0.47 1.06
C GLU A 115 14.17 1.02 1.03
N VAL A 116 13.00 1.40 0.48
CA VAL A 116 12.53 2.81 0.55
C VAL A 116 12.41 3.29 1.98
N ALA A 117 11.81 2.48 2.86
CA ALA A 117 11.60 2.86 4.26
C ALA A 117 12.93 2.95 5.03
N GLU A 118 13.85 2.03 4.78
CA GLU A 118 15.19 2.02 5.36
C GLU A 118 16.00 3.26 4.94
N LEU A 119 16.00 3.59 3.64
CA LEU A 119 16.67 4.79 3.10
C LEU A 119 16.10 6.07 3.72
N LEU A 120 14.78 6.17 3.88
CA LEU A 120 14.16 7.31 4.53
C LEU A 120 14.56 7.39 6.00
N ARG A 121 14.41 6.32 6.77
CA ARG A 121 14.77 6.32 8.20
C ARG A 121 16.26 6.54 8.43
N GLY A 122 17.10 5.92 7.61
CA GLY A 122 18.55 6.11 7.65
C GLY A 122 19.01 7.54 7.36
N SER A 123 18.24 8.30 6.57
CA SER A 123 18.48 9.72 6.32
C SER A 123 17.93 10.67 7.42
N GLY A 124 17.35 10.13 8.50
CA GLY A 124 16.76 10.93 9.58
C GLY A 124 15.32 11.36 9.32
N PHE A 125 14.63 10.76 8.35
CA PHE A 125 13.22 11.06 8.07
C PHE A 125 12.33 10.61 9.23
N THR A 126 11.64 11.56 9.87
CA THR A 126 10.72 11.33 10.99
C THR A 126 9.26 11.37 10.58
N GLY A 127 8.98 11.67 9.31
CA GLY A 127 7.62 11.75 8.77
C GLY A 127 6.89 10.41 8.74
N TYR A 128 5.62 10.45 8.40
CA TYR A 128 4.74 9.28 8.37
C TYR A 128 5.07 8.38 7.16
N ILE A 129 5.21 7.08 7.39
CA ILE A 129 5.40 6.08 6.32
C ILE A 129 4.24 5.08 6.37
N HIS A 130 3.48 5.01 5.28
CA HIS A 130 2.44 4.01 5.05
C HIS A 130 2.84 3.12 3.89
N ILE A 131 2.98 1.82 4.14
CA ILE A 131 3.30 0.83 3.10
C ILE A 131 2.12 -0.10 2.88
N ARG A 132 1.62 -0.13 1.64
CA ARG A 132 0.70 -1.14 1.18
C ARG A 132 1.49 -2.36 0.74
N VAL A 133 1.46 -3.39 1.58
CA VAL A 133 2.20 -4.64 1.35
C VAL A 133 1.48 -5.49 0.30
N MET A 134 2.24 -6.24 -0.48
CA MET A 134 1.70 -7.11 -1.53
C MET A 134 1.10 -8.40 -0.94
N PRO A 135 0.00 -8.93 -1.54
CA PRO A 135 -0.44 -10.29 -1.25
C PRO A 135 0.72 -11.27 -1.41
N GLY A 136 0.84 -12.25 -0.53
CA GLY A 136 1.92 -13.22 -0.59
C GLY A 136 3.25 -12.81 0.07
N THR A 137 3.39 -11.57 0.58
CA THR A 137 4.61 -11.11 1.26
C THR A 137 5.01 -12.04 2.41
N PRO A 138 6.28 -12.51 2.50
CA PRO A 138 6.78 -13.32 3.59
C PRO A 138 6.70 -12.63 4.96
N LYS A 139 6.54 -13.43 6.03
CA LYS A 139 6.39 -12.92 7.39
C LYS A 139 7.58 -12.08 7.85
N TYR A 140 8.79 -12.50 7.56
CA TYR A 140 10.01 -11.79 7.97
C TYR A 140 10.07 -10.37 7.38
N LEU A 141 9.59 -10.18 6.13
CA LEU A 141 9.52 -8.85 5.52
C LEU A 141 8.45 -7.98 6.16
N LEU A 142 7.30 -8.54 6.55
CA LEU A 142 6.30 -7.82 7.34
C LEU A 142 6.87 -7.33 8.67
N GLU A 143 7.68 -8.16 9.34
CA GLU A 143 8.35 -7.80 10.59
C GLU A 143 9.32 -6.64 10.39
N GLN A 144 10.16 -6.70 9.36
CA GLN A 144 11.12 -5.64 9.02
C GLN A 144 10.39 -4.34 8.58
N ILE A 145 9.39 -4.43 7.72
CA ILE A 145 8.57 -3.28 7.31
C ILE A 145 7.90 -2.63 8.54
N ALA A 146 7.40 -3.46 9.46
CA ALA A 146 6.80 -2.97 10.69
C ALA A 146 7.77 -2.13 11.54
N ASP A 147 9.07 -2.35 11.47
CA ASP A 147 10.04 -1.58 12.25
C ASP A 147 10.26 -0.16 11.70
N HIS A 148 10.02 0.06 10.43
CA HIS A 148 10.23 1.35 9.75
C HIS A 148 8.94 2.10 9.44
N ALA A 149 7.81 1.39 9.24
CA ALA A 149 6.54 1.99 8.84
C ALA A 149 5.66 2.34 10.05
N ASN A 150 4.96 3.48 9.95
CA ASN A 150 3.91 3.87 10.90
C ASN A 150 2.61 3.09 10.64
N LYS A 151 2.38 2.75 9.35
CA LYS A 151 1.20 2.02 8.90
C LYS A 151 1.60 1.04 7.80
N PHE A 152 1.14 -0.20 7.90
CA PHE A 152 1.38 -1.22 6.89
C PHE A 152 0.24 -2.24 6.88
N GLY A 153 0.08 -2.94 5.77
CA GLY A 153 -0.92 -3.99 5.63
C GLY A 153 -1.27 -4.29 4.18
N VAL A 154 -1.93 -5.43 3.98
CA VAL A 154 -2.45 -5.89 2.69
C VAL A 154 -3.94 -5.54 2.56
N ASN A 155 -4.41 -5.32 1.35
CA ASN A 155 -5.84 -5.16 1.09
C ASN A 155 -6.56 -6.51 1.17
N ALA A 156 -7.74 -6.51 1.80
CA ALA A 156 -8.62 -7.69 1.78
C ALA A 156 -9.40 -7.83 0.46
N GLU A 157 -9.64 -6.71 -0.23
CA GLU A 157 -10.40 -6.54 -1.49
C GLU A 157 -11.86 -7.01 -1.39
N THR A 158 -12.12 -8.11 -0.72
CA THR A 158 -13.46 -8.69 -0.45
C THR A 158 -13.44 -9.43 0.89
N THR A 159 -14.62 -9.86 1.34
CA THR A 159 -14.79 -10.64 2.57
C THR A 159 -14.96 -12.15 2.32
N SER A 160 -14.97 -12.58 1.07
CA SER A 160 -15.23 -13.94 0.64
C SER A 160 -14.10 -14.48 -0.23
N ALA A 161 -13.62 -15.69 0.08
CA ALA A 161 -12.63 -16.38 -0.74
C ALA A 161 -13.14 -16.67 -2.16
N LEU A 162 -14.44 -16.98 -2.28
CA LEU A 162 -15.07 -17.22 -3.59
C LEU A 162 -15.02 -15.95 -4.44
N ASN A 163 -15.51 -14.82 -3.93
CA ASN A 163 -15.48 -13.56 -4.65
C ASN A 163 -14.04 -13.10 -4.93
N TYR A 164 -13.12 -13.40 -4.01
CA TYR A 164 -11.71 -13.06 -4.20
C TYR A 164 -11.09 -13.80 -5.39
N SER A 165 -11.37 -15.10 -5.54
CA SER A 165 -10.87 -15.89 -6.68
C SER A 165 -11.39 -15.40 -8.03
N GLU A 166 -12.59 -14.80 -8.06
CA GLU A 166 -13.16 -14.19 -9.28
C GLU A 166 -12.48 -12.87 -9.65
N ILE A 167 -12.17 -12.03 -8.65
CA ILE A 167 -11.61 -10.70 -8.89
C ILE A 167 -10.08 -10.65 -8.88
N CYS A 168 -9.42 -11.60 -8.21
CA CYS A 168 -7.96 -11.69 -8.07
C CYS A 168 -7.45 -13.13 -8.31
N PRO A 169 -7.59 -13.67 -9.53
CA PRO A 169 -7.39 -15.10 -9.80
C PRO A 169 -5.97 -15.62 -9.57
N ASN A 170 -4.97 -14.73 -9.50
CA ASN A 170 -3.57 -15.11 -9.32
C ASN A 170 -3.16 -15.30 -7.84
N PHE A 171 -4.08 -15.04 -6.89
CA PHE A 171 -3.75 -15.05 -5.46
C PHE A 171 -4.74 -15.91 -4.68
N ASP A 172 -4.24 -16.57 -3.64
CA ASP A 172 -5.06 -17.30 -2.67
C ASP A 172 -5.50 -16.39 -1.52
N TYR A 173 -6.82 -16.29 -1.31
CA TYR A 173 -7.39 -15.40 -0.29
C TYR A 173 -6.92 -15.75 1.13
N ASN A 174 -6.88 -17.03 1.48
CA ASN A 174 -6.52 -17.47 2.81
C ASN A 174 -5.03 -17.33 3.07
N ASN A 175 -4.22 -17.84 2.11
CA ASN A 175 -2.77 -17.82 2.26
C ASN A 175 -2.19 -16.44 1.99
N ASP A 176 -2.55 -15.76 0.88
CA ASP A 176 -1.87 -14.54 0.47
C ASP A 176 -2.43 -13.28 1.13
N VAL A 177 -3.66 -13.32 1.63
CA VAL A 177 -4.33 -12.15 2.23
C VAL A 177 -4.62 -12.35 3.71
N LEU A 178 -5.48 -13.30 4.09
CA LEU A 178 -5.92 -13.46 5.48
C LEU A 178 -4.75 -13.77 6.42
N THR A 179 -3.86 -14.67 6.01
CA THR A 179 -2.65 -14.97 6.79
C THR A 179 -1.80 -13.72 7.03
N ARG A 180 -1.62 -12.87 6.01
CA ARG A 180 -0.87 -11.60 6.13
C ARG A 180 -1.60 -10.58 7.01
N LEU A 181 -2.92 -10.51 6.94
CA LEU A 181 -3.72 -9.67 7.84
C LEU A 181 -3.60 -10.13 9.29
N GLN A 182 -3.59 -11.44 9.54
CA GLN A 182 -3.38 -12.00 10.88
C GLN A 182 -1.99 -11.64 11.41
N TRP A 183 -0.93 -11.87 10.64
CA TRP A 183 0.43 -11.50 11.04
C TRP A 183 0.57 -10.00 11.28
N THR A 184 -0.02 -9.17 10.42
CA THR A 184 -0.03 -7.71 10.61
C THR A 184 -0.69 -7.33 11.93
N ARG A 185 -1.85 -7.89 12.25
CA ARG A 185 -2.55 -7.68 13.51
C ARG A 185 -1.71 -8.07 14.72
N ASP A 186 -1.05 -9.24 14.65
CA ASP A 186 -0.26 -9.75 15.75
C ASP A 186 1.02 -8.91 15.98
N LEU A 187 1.64 -8.42 14.89
CA LEU A 187 2.77 -7.49 14.95
C LEU A 187 2.36 -6.14 15.57
N ILE A 188 1.20 -5.61 15.21
CA ILE A 188 0.68 -4.36 15.79
C ILE A 188 0.46 -4.53 17.29
N LYS A 189 -0.22 -5.59 17.72
CA LYS A 189 -0.44 -5.89 19.15
C LYS A 189 0.88 -6.01 19.92
N LYS A 190 1.88 -6.72 19.35
CA LYS A 190 3.19 -6.86 19.97
C LYS A 190 3.92 -5.52 20.13
N LYS A 191 3.73 -4.59 19.19
CA LYS A 191 4.32 -3.25 19.26
C LYS A 191 3.60 -2.37 20.29
N GLU A 192 2.29 -2.42 20.37
CA GLU A 192 1.50 -1.70 21.39
C GLU A 192 1.94 -2.09 22.80
N VAL A 193 2.05 -3.39 23.09
CA VAL A 193 2.54 -3.89 24.38
C VAL A 193 3.95 -3.38 24.69
N LYS A 194 4.87 -3.36 23.71
CA LYS A 194 6.21 -2.81 23.93
C LYS A 194 6.22 -1.31 24.21
N GLN A 195 5.27 -0.56 23.67
CA GLN A 195 5.16 0.88 23.82
C GLN A 195 4.55 1.29 25.16
N ASP A 196 3.55 0.56 25.62
CA ASP A 196 2.97 0.72 26.97
C ASP A 196 4.05 0.52 28.05
N ILE A 197 5.00 -0.39 27.83
CA ILE A 197 6.13 -0.65 28.72
C ILE A 197 7.17 0.48 28.67
N GLN A 198 7.35 1.15 27.52
CA GLN A 198 8.38 2.17 27.31
C GLN A 198 7.89 3.63 27.38
N GLY A 199 6.58 3.86 27.46
CA GLY A 199 5.99 5.20 27.62
C GLY A 199 6.28 6.18 26.48
N LYS A 200 6.68 5.73 25.30
CA LYS A 200 6.98 6.56 24.13
C LYS A 200 6.59 5.89 22.83
N LEU A 201 5.82 6.60 22.04
CA LEU A 201 5.41 6.40 20.65
C LEU A 201 3.98 5.83 20.46
N SER A 202 3.09 6.68 19.94
CA SER A 202 1.78 6.30 19.44
C SER A 202 1.91 5.55 18.11
N VAL A 203 1.78 4.24 18.13
CA VAL A 203 1.58 3.44 16.93
C VAL A 203 0.10 3.36 16.63
N GLN A 204 -0.28 3.86 15.47
CA GLN A 204 -1.66 3.85 15.04
C GLN A 204 -2.05 2.55 14.40
N MET A 205 -2.94 1.83 15.08
CA MET A 205 -3.69 0.75 14.47
C MET A 205 -4.56 1.26 13.33
N ILE A 206 -4.35 0.71 12.12
CA ILE A 206 -5.48 0.57 11.23
C ILE A 206 -6.35 -0.53 11.83
N ARG A 207 -7.48 -0.13 12.39
CA ARG A 207 -8.57 -1.07 12.58
C ARG A 207 -9.10 -1.43 11.19
N SER A 208 -8.44 -2.38 10.50
CA SER A 208 -9.03 -3.11 9.37
C SER A 208 -10.38 -3.71 9.77
N SER A 209 -10.58 -3.98 11.07
CA SER A 209 -11.86 -4.34 11.65
C SER A 209 -12.97 -3.28 11.48
N LEU A 210 -12.65 -2.00 11.31
CA LEU A 210 -13.68 -0.98 11.05
C LEU A 210 -14.13 -0.98 9.59
N LEU A 211 -13.22 -1.17 8.64
CA LEU A 211 -13.61 -1.32 7.23
C LEU A 211 -14.40 -2.61 7.01
N VAL A 212 -13.99 -3.73 7.63
CA VAL A 212 -14.76 -4.99 7.59
C VAL A 212 -16.09 -4.86 8.31
N ARG A 213 -16.21 -4.14 9.44
CA ARG A 213 -17.49 -3.88 10.12
C ARG A 213 -18.38 -2.91 9.36
N PHE A 214 -17.82 -1.92 8.69
CA PHE A 214 -18.58 -0.99 7.84
C PHE A 214 -19.08 -1.69 6.59
N TRP A 215 -18.25 -2.52 5.97
CA TRP A 215 -18.61 -3.32 4.81
C TRP A 215 -19.67 -4.38 5.14
N ASN A 216 -19.51 -5.12 6.25
CA ASN A 216 -20.53 -6.09 6.71
C ASN A 216 -21.87 -5.43 7.03
N ARG A 217 -21.90 -4.21 7.56
CA ARG A 217 -23.15 -3.46 7.74
C ARG A 217 -23.80 -3.06 6.39
N THR A 218 -22.99 -2.65 5.42
CA THR A 218 -23.51 -2.24 4.11
C THR A 218 -24.02 -3.43 3.29
N VAL A 219 -23.32 -4.57 3.36
CA VAL A 219 -23.74 -5.82 2.69
C VAL A 219 -25.00 -6.41 3.36
N THR A 220 -25.14 -6.33 4.69
CA THR A 220 -26.34 -6.80 5.40
C THR A 220 -27.57 -5.92 5.06
N LEU A 221 -27.37 -4.62 4.84
CA LEU A 221 -28.45 -3.72 4.43
C LEU A 221 -28.86 -3.89 2.95
N SER A 222 -27.93 -4.27 2.05
CA SER A 222 -28.28 -4.56 0.66
C SER A 222 -28.90 -5.95 0.47
N GLY A 223 -28.61 -6.91 1.34
CA GLY A 223 -29.25 -8.24 1.33
C GLY A 223 -30.74 -8.24 1.75
N GLN A 224 -31.21 -7.19 2.42
CA GLN A 224 -32.63 -7.05 2.80
C GLN A 224 -33.50 -6.33 1.77
N PHE A 225 -32.92 -5.84 0.66
CA PHE A 225 -33.65 -5.13 -0.39
C PHE A 225 -33.94 -5.96 -1.65
N MET A 226 -33.68 -7.26 -1.65
CA MET A 226 -33.96 -8.14 -2.81
C MET A 226 -35.08 -9.18 -2.59
N ASP A 227 -35.89 -9.03 -1.52
CA ASP A 227 -37.10 -9.85 -1.27
C ASP A 227 -38.36 -8.96 -1.09
N LEU A 228 -38.60 -8.06 -2.05
CA LEU A 228 -39.94 -7.45 -2.29
C LEU A 228 -40.19 -7.31 -3.79
#